data_43445fdaeb3e499ec24c70516458880f
#
_entry.id   43445fdaeb3e499ec24c70516458880f
#
_cell.length_a   1.000
_cell.length_b   1.000
_cell.length_c   1.000
_cell.angle_alpha   90.00
_cell.angle_beta   90.00
_cell.angle_gamma   90.00
#
_symmetry.space_group_name_H-M   'P 1'
#
loop_
_entity.id
_entity.type
_entity.pdbx_description
1 polymer ?
#
loop_
_entity_poly.entity_id
_entity_poly.type
_entity_poly.pdbx_seq_one_letter_code
_entity_poly.pdbx_strand_id
1 'polypeptide(L)'
;YSLVATFAPGFLPAGTVNVYYEAAAVIVTLILLGRLLEARAKGRTSEAIKRLVGLQAKTARVRRDGKTVDLPIDSVLSGDIVEVRPGDRIPVDGEVIEGESYVDESMITGEPIPVSKTSGSEVVAGTVNQKGAFAIRATAVGGNTVLSQIIRMVEEAQGSKLPIQALVDKVTMYFVPAVFAVAALTFAAWLYFEIGRAS
;
A
#
# COMPACT_ATOMS: atom_id res chain seq x y z
N TYR A 1 0.87 28.84 -26.20
CA TYR A 1 0.89 29.35 -27.57
C TYR A 1 -0.51 29.32 -28.22
N SER A 2 -1.16 28.16 -28.36
CA SER A 2 -2.46 28.01 -29.05
C SER A 2 -3.56 28.87 -28.47
N LEU A 3 -3.63 29.09 -27.15
CA LEU A 3 -4.57 30.05 -26.54
C LEU A 3 -4.31 31.49 -27.00
N VAL A 4 -3.04 31.91 -27.06
CA VAL A 4 -2.68 33.26 -27.56
C VAL A 4 -3.02 33.37 -29.04
N ALA A 5 -2.71 32.35 -29.85
CA ALA A 5 -3.05 32.31 -31.26
C ALA A 5 -4.58 32.44 -31.52
N THR A 6 -5.41 31.89 -30.60
CA THR A 6 -6.87 31.91 -30.71
C THR A 6 -7.47 33.24 -30.24
N PHE A 7 -7.05 33.73 -29.04
CA PHE A 7 -7.74 34.84 -28.38
C PHE A 7 -7.04 36.19 -28.58
N ALA A 8 -5.75 36.20 -28.94
CA ALA A 8 -4.96 37.39 -29.11
C ALA A 8 -3.93 37.25 -30.26
N PRO A 9 -4.39 36.95 -31.49
CA PRO A 9 -3.51 36.70 -32.66
C PRO A 9 -2.57 37.87 -32.98
N GLY A 10 -2.97 39.10 -32.64
CA GLY A 10 -2.17 40.30 -32.90
C GLY A 10 -0.84 40.39 -32.13
N PHE A 11 -0.64 39.54 -31.09
CA PHE A 11 0.63 39.44 -30.41
C PHE A 11 1.65 38.51 -31.09
N LEU A 12 1.20 37.77 -32.13
CA LEU A 12 2.06 36.83 -32.84
C LEU A 12 2.49 37.41 -34.19
N PRO A 13 3.72 37.11 -34.65
CA PRO A 13 4.20 37.53 -35.96
C PRO A 13 3.30 37.03 -37.11
N ALA A 14 3.19 37.81 -38.16
CA ALA A 14 2.39 37.44 -39.34
C ALA A 14 2.90 36.12 -39.95
N GLY A 15 1.96 35.18 -40.21
CA GLY A 15 2.29 33.85 -40.75
C GLY A 15 2.60 32.77 -39.72
N THR A 16 2.63 33.10 -38.39
CA THR A 16 2.91 32.10 -37.33
C THR A 16 1.67 31.69 -36.55
N VAL A 17 0.49 32.18 -36.91
CA VAL A 17 -0.79 31.90 -36.20
C VAL A 17 -1.23 30.48 -36.51
N ASN A 18 -0.64 29.51 -35.80
CA ASN A 18 -1.00 28.09 -35.87
C ASN A 18 -1.53 27.61 -34.52
N VAL A 19 -2.50 26.71 -34.52
CA VAL A 19 -3.04 26.10 -33.29
C VAL A 19 -2.60 24.64 -33.20
N TYR A 20 -2.21 24.20 -32.01
CA TYR A 20 -1.69 22.87 -31.74
C TYR A 20 -2.56 22.15 -30.71
N TYR A 21 -3.88 22.40 -30.71
CA TYR A 21 -4.81 21.77 -29.77
C TYR A 21 -4.87 20.27 -29.91
N GLU A 22 -4.76 19.75 -31.15
CA GLU A 22 -4.75 18.31 -31.42
C GLU A 22 -3.56 17.62 -30.73
N ALA A 23 -2.35 18.14 -30.94
CA ALA A 23 -1.15 17.59 -30.30
C ALA A 23 -1.24 17.68 -28.78
N ALA A 24 -1.71 18.81 -28.23
CA ALA A 24 -1.89 18.97 -26.79
C ALA A 24 -2.94 17.99 -26.23
N ALA A 25 -4.05 17.81 -26.92
CA ALA A 25 -5.09 16.86 -26.50
C ALA A 25 -4.60 15.42 -26.50
N VAL A 26 -3.86 15.00 -27.53
CA VAL A 26 -3.27 13.65 -27.60
C VAL A 26 -2.29 13.44 -26.45
N ILE A 27 -1.37 14.37 -26.20
CA ILE A 27 -0.38 14.27 -25.11
C ILE A 27 -1.07 14.16 -23.76
N VAL A 28 -2.04 15.04 -23.45
CA VAL A 28 -2.77 15.02 -22.19
C VAL A 28 -3.55 13.71 -22.03
N THR A 29 -4.20 13.25 -23.10
CA THR A 29 -4.95 11.99 -23.08
C THR A 29 -4.05 10.80 -22.78
N LEU A 30 -2.88 10.72 -23.43
CA LEU A 30 -1.90 9.63 -23.19
C LEU A 30 -1.35 9.67 -21.78
N ILE A 31 -1.06 10.85 -21.22
CA ILE A 31 -0.60 10.99 -19.83
C ILE A 31 -1.69 10.53 -18.86
N LEU A 32 -2.94 10.96 -19.06
CA LEU A 32 -4.06 10.57 -18.21
C LEU A 32 -4.35 9.07 -18.31
N LEU A 33 -4.26 8.50 -19.51
CA LEU A 33 -4.39 7.07 -19.72
C LEU A 33 -3.29 6.29 -18.97
N GLY A 34 -2.04 6.73 -19.08
CA GLY A 34 -0.92 6.14 -18.35
C GLY A 34 -1.15 6.16 -16.82
N ARG A 35 -1.59 7.30 -16.28
CA ARG A 35 -1.93 7.44 -14.85
C ARG A 35 -3.09 6.55 -14.43
N LEU A 36 -4.11 6.42 -15.28
CA LEU A 36 -5.24 5.53 -15.01
C LEU A 36 -4.81 4.06 -14.95
N LEU A 37 -3.97 3.62 -15.90
CA LEU A 37 -3.44 2.26 -15.92
C LEU A 37 -2.55 1.99 -14.70
N GLU A 38 -1.71 2.93 -14.32
CA GLU A 38 -0.89 2.87 -13.09
C GLU A 38 -1.76 2.76 -11.83
N ALA A 39 -2.78 3.61 -11.69
CA ALA A 39 -3.68 3.59 -10.55
C ALA A 39 -4.45 2.26 -10.45
N ARG A 40 -4.89 1.70 -11.59
CA ARG A 40 -5.53 0.38 -11.63
C ARG A 40 -4.59 -0.76 -11.26
N ALA A 41 -3.35 -0.71 -11.71
CA ALA A 41 -2.34 -1.71 -11.36
C ALA A 41 -2.05 -1.69 -9.85
N LYS A 42 -1.87 -0.51 -9.25
CA LYS A 42 -1.68 -0.35 -7.80
C LYS A 42 -2.89 -0.78 -6.97
N GLY A 43 -4.11 -0.57 -7.46
CA GLY A 43 -5.34 -0.94 -6.76
C GLY A 43 -5.48 -2.44 -6.51
N ARG A 44 -5.07 -3.30 -7.43
CA ARG A 44 -5.12 -4.78 -7.29
C ARG A 44 -4.20 -5.29 -6.17
N THR A 45 -3.09 -4.63 -5.96
CA THR A 45 -2.10 -4.98 -4.94
C THR A 45 -2.62 -4.67 -3.53
N SER A 46 -3.34 -3.55 -3.36
CA SER A 46 -3.99 -3.20 -2.08
C SER A 46 -5.07 -4.19 -1.66
N GLU A 47 -5.70 -4.90 -2.60
CA GLU A 47 -6.74 -5.89 -2.28
C GLU A 47 -6.16 -7.15 -1.61
N ALA A 48 -4.97 -7.59 -2.01
CA ALA A 48 -4.29 -8.71 -1.37
C ALA A 48 -3.93 -8.39 0.10
N ILE A 49 -3.43 -7.18 0.37
CA ILE A 49 -3.15 -6.73 1.75
C ILE A 49 -4.44 -6.66 2.57
N LYS A 50 -5.53 -6.12 2.01
CA LYS A 50 -6.83 -6.09 2.69
C LYS A 50 -7.34 -7.48 3.08
N ARG A 51 -7.08 -8.49 2.25
CA ARG A 51 -7.42 -9.88 2.59
C ARG A 51 -6.60 -10.39 3.77
N LEU A 52 -5.29 -10.11 3.82
CA LEU A 52 -4.44 -10.48 4.96
C LEU A 52 -4.87 -9.77 6.25
N VAL A 53 -5.15 -8.46 6.19
CA VAL A 53 -5.71 -7.71 7.33
C VAL A 53 -7.05 -8.28 7.77
N GLY A 54 -7.88 -8.76 6.84
CA GLY A 54 -9.15 -9.43 7.14
C GLY A 54 -9.01 -10.77 7.89
N LEU A 55 -7.81 -11.33 8.00
CA LEU A 55 -7.54 -12.52 8.81
C LEU A 55 -7.36 -12.20 10.29
N GLN A 56 -7.09 -10.97 10.66
CA GLN A 56 -6.95 -10.57 12.05
C GLN A 56 -8.31 -10.64 12.76
N ALA A 57 -8.32 -11.29 13.93
CA ALA A 57 -9.48 -11.26 14.82
C ALA A 57 -9.64 -9.84 15.39
N LYS A 58 -10.90 -9.39 15.54
CA LYS A 58 -11.18 -8.06 16.13
C LYS A 58 -11.28 -8.09 17.65
N THR A 59 -11.62 -9.24 18.19
CA THR A 59 -11.80 -9.47 19.62
C THR A 59 -11.13 -10.78 20.03
N ALA A 60 -10.77 -10.89 21.29
CA ALA A 60 -10.25 -12.09 21.89
C ALA A 60 -11.00 -12.37 23.19
N ARG A 61 -11.25 -13.65 23.48
CA ARG A 61 -11.83 -14.10 24.73
C ARG A 61 -10.74 -14.37 25.72
N VAL A 62 -10.56 -13.44 26.67
CA VAL A 62 -9.47 -13.48 27.65
C VAL A 62 -9.98 -13.92 29.00
N ARG A 63 -9.28 -14.86 29.63
CA ARG A 63 -9.54 -15.31 31.00
C ARG A 63 -8.60 -14.56 31.97
N ARG A 64 -9.16 -13.63 32.75
CA ARG A 64 -8.49 -12.88 33.80
C ARG A 64 -9.21 -13.08 35.13
N ASP A 65 -8.52 -13.32 36.21
CA ASP A 65 -9.08 -13.48 37.58
C ASP A 65 -10.23 -14.51 37.63
N GLY A 66 -10.10 -15.60 36.87
CA GLY A 66 -11.12 -16.66 36.81
C GLY A 66 -12.39 -16.30 36.03
N LYS A 67 -12.46 -15.14 35.42
CA LYS A 67 -13.57 -14.70 34.56
C LYS A 67 -13.12 -14.60 33.12
N THR A 68 -13.99 -15.07 32.22
CA THR A 68 -13.77 -14.94 30.77
C THR A 68 -14.52 -13.72 30.25
N VAL A 69 -13.81 -12.81 29.59
CA VAL A 69 -14.32 -11.54 29.04
C VAL A 69 -13.86 -11.39 27.60
N ASP A 70 -14.78 -10.95 26.74
CA ASP A 70 -14.41 -10.59 25.36
C ASP A 70 -13.81 -9.18 25.34
N LEU A 71 -12.55 -9.08 24.93
CA LEU A 71 -11.81 -7.84 24.84
C LEU A 71 -11.47 -7.50 23.37
N PRO A 72 -11.40 -6.21 23.01
CA PRO A 72 -10.77 -5.80 21.76
C PRO A 72 -9.34 -6.34 21.66
N ILE A 73 -8.91 -6.72 20.46
CA ILE A 73 -7.59 -7.33 20.27
C ILE A 73 -6.44 -6.45 20.77
N ASP A 74 -6.59 -5.12 20.67
CA ASP A 74 -5.59 -4.15 21.11
C ASP A 74 -5.44 -4.08 22.64
N SER A 75 -6.38 -4.68 23.39
CA SER A 75 -6.37 -4.73 24.85
C SER A 75 -5.79 -6.04 25.41
N VAL A 76 -5.41 -6.96 24.54
CA VAL A 76 -4.78 -8.23 24.92
C VAL A 76 -3.30 -8.01 25.20
N LEU A 77 -2.82 -8.54 26.30
CA LEU A 77 -1.44 -8.42 26.73
C LEU A 77 -0.70 -9.76 26.59
N SER A 78 0.61 -9.70 26.42
CA SER A 78 1.46 -10.89 26.50
C SER A 78 1.33 -11.52 27.90
N GLY A 79 1.17 -12.84 27.94
CA GLY A 79 0.89 -13.60 29.17
C GLY A 79 -0.61 -13.81 29.45
N ASP A 80 -1.52 -13.12 28.79
CA ASP A 80 -2.97 -13.37 28.92
C ASP A 80 -3.32 -14.80 28.49
N ILE A 81 -4.31 -15.37 29.16
CA ILE A 81 -4.88 -16.65 28.77
C ILE A 81 -6.07 -16.39 27.85
N VAL A 82 -5.99 -16.87 26.62
CA VAL A 82 -7.00 -16.66 25.59
C VAL A 82 -7.66 -17.99 25.27
N GLU A 83 -8.99 -18.03 25.35
CA GLU A 83 -9.81 -19.20 25.02
C GLU A 83 -10.21 -19.14 23.54
N VAL A 84 -9.99 -20.25 22.83
CA VAL A 84 -10.28 -20.39 21.41
C VAL A 84 -11.28 -21.54 21.22
N ARG A 85 -12.45 -21.22 20.66
CA ARG A 85 -13.52 -22.20 20.39
C ARG A 85 -13.40 -22.77 18.97
N PRO A 86 -14.07 -23.89 18.70
CA PRO A 86 -14.20 -24.40 17.33
C PRO A 86 -14.78 -23.33 16.39
N GLY A 87 -14.14 -23.14 15.24
CA GLY A 87 -14.50 -22.13 14.24
C GLY A 87 -13.93 -20.73 14.49
N ASP A 88 -13.40 -20.47 15.68
CA ASP A 88 -12.78 -19.16 15.97
C ASP A 88 -11.42 -19.01 15.26
N ARG A 89 -11.11 -17.77 14.87
CA ARG A 89 -9.75 -17.41 14.50
C ARG A 89 -8.91 -17.21 15.75
N ILE A 90 -7.67 -17.69 15.70
CA ILE A 90 -6.70 -17.47 16.77
C ILE A 90 -6.31 -16.00 16.76
N PRO A 91 -6.55 -15.26 17.87
CA PRO A 91 -6.43 -13.80 17.85
C PRO A 91 -5.01 -13.29 18.02
N VAL A 92 -4.14 -14.04 18.69
CA VAL A 92 -2.76 -13.67 19.02
C VAL A 92 -1.85 -14.89 18.89
N ASP A 93 -0.55 -14.70 18.74
CA ASP A 93 0.38 -15.82 18.80
C ASP A 93 0.50 -16.30 20.24
N GLY A 94 0.62 -17.60 20.42
CA GLY A 94 0.67 -18.18 21.76
C GLY A 94 1.09 -19.64 21.79
N GLU A 95 1.17 -20.14 23.01
CA GLU A 95 1.41 -21.54 23.32
C GLU A 95 0.15 -22.15 23.93
N VAL A 96 -0.26 -23.32 23.46
CA VAL A 96 -1.40 -24.07 24.01
C VAL A 96 -1.06 -24.53 25.43
N ILE A 97 -1.90 -24.15 26.40
CA ILE A 97 -1.73 -24.54 27.82
C ILE A 97 -2.78 -25.55 28.29
N GLU A 98 -3.96 -25.55 27.70
CA GLU A 98 -5.07 -26.42 28.04
C GLU A 98 -5.84 -26.86 26.80
N GLY A 99 -6.27 -28.11 26.75
CA GLY A 99 -7.07 -28.65 25.66
C GLY A 99 -6.24 -29.13 24.47
N GLU A 100 -6.96 -29.59 23.45
CA GLU A 100 -6.37 -30.05 22.17
C GLU A 100 -7.31 -29.74 21.01
N SER A 101 -6.78 -29.50 19.84
CA SER A 101 -7.54 -29.27 18.64
C SER A 101 -6.75 -29.49 17.35
N TYR A 102 -7.46 -29.38 16.23
CA TYR A 102 -6.86 -29.28 14.90
C TYR A 102 -6.97 -27.83 14.43
N VAL A 103 -5.87 -27.26 13.98
CA VAL A 103 -5.79 -25.87 13.50
C VAL A 103 -5.45 -25.86 12.03
N ASP A 104 -6.24 -25.13 11.25
CA ASP A 104 -5.97 -24.85 9.84
C ASP A 104 -4.98 -23.68 9.74
N GLU A 105 -3.76 -24.01 9.35
CA GLU A 105 -2.66 -23.08 9.16
C GLU A 105 -2.41 -22.77 7.66
N SER A 106 -3.29 -23.22 6.77
CA SER A 106 -3.12 -23.12 5.30
C SER A 106 -2.89 -21.69 4.80
N MET A 107 -3.44 -20.71 5.50
CA MET A 107 -3.26 -19.28 5.17
C MET A 107 -1.82 -18.80 5.34
N ILE A 108 -1.01 -19.49 6.16
CA ILE A 108 0.38 -19.14 6.45
C ILE A 108 1.34 -20.15 5.79
N THR A 109 1.07 -21.44 5.93
CA THR A 109 1.93 -22.51 5.40
C THR A 109 1.66 -22.88 3.95
N GLY A 110 0.43 -22.63 3.48
CA GLY A 110 -0.05 -23.10 2.18
C GLY A 110 -0.49 -24.58 2.17
N GLU A 111 -0.32 -25.32 3.29
CA GLU A 111 -0.70 -26.73 3.38
C GLU A 111 -2.16 -26.87 3.83
N PRO A 112 -3.03 -27.57 3.08
CA PRO A 112 -4.46 -27.64 3.39
C PRO A 112 -4.81 -28.62 4.52
N ILE A 113 -3.83 -29.36 5.06
CA ILE A 113 -4.08 -30.36 6.10
C ILE A 113 -4.02 -29.70 7.48
N PRO A 114 -5.09 -29.75 8.29
CA PRO A 114 -5.08 -29.21 9.63
C PRO A 114 -4.04 -29.89 10.54
N VAL A 115 -3.33 -29.11 11.32
CA VAL A 115 -2.28 -29.57 12.22
C VAL A 115 -2.84 -29.79 13.62
N SER A 116 -2.51 -30.95 14.23
CA SER A 116 -2.87 -31.22 15.63
C SER A 116 -2.08 -30.34 16.57
N LYS A 117 -2.79 -29.65 17.49
CA LYS A 117 -2.22 -28.80 18.54
C LYS A 117 -2.64 -29.34 19.89
N THR A 118 -1.63 -29.59 20.71
CA THR A 118 -1.76 -30.09 22.09
C THR A 118 -1.01 -29.16 23.04
N SER A 119 -1.11 -29.38 24.33
CA SER A 119 -0.36 -28.57 25.32
C SER A 119 1.13 -28.49 24.97
N GLY A 120 1.70 -27.30 24.98
CA GLY A 120 3.06 -26.99 24.57
C GLY A 120 3.22 -26.68 23.06
N SER A 121 2.17 -26.83 22.26
CA SER A 121 2.22 -26.49 20.82
C SER A 121 2.10 -24.98 20.61
N GLU A 122 2.89 -24.44 19.70
CA GLU A 122 2.76 -23.05 19.25
C GLU A 122 1.59 -22.89 18.28
N VAL A 123 0.90 -21.76 18.36
CA VAL A 123 -0.18 -21.35 17.46
C VAL A 123 0.03 -19.92 17.00
N VAL A 124 -0.43 -19.62 15.79
CA VAL A 124 -0.20 -18.35 15.11
C VAL A 124 -1.51 -17.61 14.88
N ALA A 125 -1.50 -16.31 15.12
CA ALA A 125 -2.65 -15.41 14.88
C ALA A 125 -3.14 -15.48 13.42
N GLY A 126 -4.47 -15.46 13.24
CA GLY A 126 -5.11 -15.52 11.94
C GLY A 126 -5.43 -16.92 11.43
N THR A 127 -4.85 -17.98 12.01
CA THR A 127 -5.20 -19.38 11.73
C THR A 127 -6.56 -19.73 12.34
N VAL A 128 -7.18 -20.82 11.89
CA VAL A 128 -8.56 -21.17 12.27
C VAL A 128 -8.60 -22.47 13.07
N ASN A 129 -9.17 -22.40 14.25
CA ASN A 129 -9.42 -23.58 15.07
C ASN A 129 -10.60 -24.39 14.51
N GLN A 130 -10.39 -25.70 14.27
CA GLN A 130 -11.35 -26.55 13.56
C GLN A 130 -12.33 -27.29 14.49
N LYS A 131 -11.85 -28.09 15.43
CA LYS A 131 -12.71 -29.09 16.11
C LYS A 131 -12.78 -28.95 17.62
N GLY A 132 -11.68 -28.85 18.32
CA GLY A 132 -11.61 -28.80 19.77
C GLY A 132 -11.67 -27.37 20.31
N ALA A 133 -11.79 -27.24 21.61
CA ALA A 133 -11.57 -25.97 22.30
C ALA A 133 -10.24 -26.06 23.06
N PHE A 134 -9.46 -24.99 23.05
CA PHE A 134 -8.20 -24.93 23.80
C PHE A 134 -7.97 -23.52 24.35
N ALA A 135 -7.11 -23.42 25.34
CA ALA A 135 -6.64 -22.15 25.86
C ALA A 135 -5.15 -21.98 25.54
N ILE A 136 -4.81 -20.79 25.14
CA ILE A 136 -3.43 -20.39 24.82
C ILE A 136 -2.95 -19.33 25.80
N ARG A 137 -1.65 -19.34 26.08
CA ARG A 137 -0.96 -18.21 26.69
C ARG A 137 -0.41 -17.33 25.58
N ALA A 138 -0.83 -16.07 25.53
CA ALA A 138 -0.37 -15.11 24.54
C ALA A 138 1.15 -14.88 24.68
N THR A 139 1.90 -15.12 23.61
CA THR A 139 3.36 -14.86 23.55
C THR A 139 3.68 -13.59 22.81
N ALA A 140 2.99 -13.34 21.67
CA ALA A 140 3.10 -12.10 20.93
C ALA A 140 1.72 -11.52 20.59
N VAL A 141 1.58 -10.19 20.72
CA VAL A 141 0.31 -9.47 20.57
C VAL A 141 0.47 -8.27 19.64
N GLY A 142 -0.63 -7.82 19.05
CA GLY A 142 -0.67 -6.60 18.21
C GLY A 142 0.29 -6.66 17.03
N GLY A 143 1.13 -5.64 16.88
CA GLY A 143 2.12 -5.54 15.79
C GLY A 143 3.26 -6.55 15.83
N ASN A 144 3.43 -7.28 16.94
CA ASN A 144 4.50 -8.26 17.11
C ASN A 144 4.10 -9.69 16.70
N THR A 145 2.82 -9.92 16.34
CA THR A 145 2.38 -11.23 15.81
C THR A 145 3.02 -11.53 14.46
N VAL A 146 3.22 -12.81 14.16
CA VAL A 146 3.76 -13.29 12.87
C VAL A 146 2.94 -12.73 11.70
N LEU A 147 1.60 -12.77 11.80
CA LEU A 147 0.71 -12.23 10.77
C LEU A 147 0.94 -10.72 10.55
N SER A 148 1.06 -9.94 11.63
CA SER A 148 1.33 -8.50 11.54
C SER A 148 2.69 -8.20 10.93
N GLN A 149 3.71 -9.00 11.23
CA GLN A 149 5.03 -8.88 10.63
C GLN A 149 5.00 -9.19 9.12
N ILE A 150 4.26 -10.23 8.69
CA ILE A 150 4.07 -10.55 7.28
C ILE A 150 3.38 -9.39 6.56
N ILE A 151 2.29 -8.85 7.10
CA ILE A 151 1.58 -7.69 6.53
C ILE A 151 2.55 -6.53 6.33
N ARG A 152 3.33 -6.18 7.36
CA ARG A 152 4.30 -5.09 7.29
C ARG A 152 5.38 -5.33 6.25
N MET A 153 5.95 -6.54 6.16
CA MET A 153 6.94 -6.89 5.13
C MET A 153 6.37 -6.75 3.72
N VAL A 154 5.12 -7.14 3.50
CA VAL A 154 4.44 -6.99 2.21
C VAL A 154 4.20 -5.52 1.89
N GLU A 155 3.77 -4.71 2.87
CA GLU A 155 3.59 -3.26 2.71
C GLU A 155 4.89 -2.54 2.38
N GLU A 156 5.97 -2.85 3.09
CA GLU A 156 7.31 -2.30 2.84
C GLU A 156 7.84 -2.68 1.46
N ALA A 157 7.67 -3.95 1.06
CA ALA A 157 8.07 -4.41 -0.26
C ALA A 157 7.32 -3.70 -1.40
N GLN A 158 6.04 -3.38 -1.18
CA GLN A 158 5.19 -2.70 -2.16
C GLN A 158 5.32 -1.17 -2.12
N GLY A 159 5.58 -0.60 -0.96
CA GLY A 159 5.79 0.84 -0.76
C GLY A 159 7.18 1.32 -1.17
N SER A 160 8.14 0.43 -1.33
CA SER A 160 9.48 0.77 -1.77
C SER A 160 9.47 1.21 -3.24
N LYS A 161 9.70 2.51 -3.50
CA LYS A 161 9.96 2.98 -4.86
C LYS A 161 11.16 2.21 -5.41
N LEU A 162 11.02 1.66 -6.60
CA LEU A 162 12.15 1.04 -7.28
C LEU A 162 13.32 2.06 -7.32
N PRO A 163 14.57 1.66 -7.05
CA PRO A 163 15.71 2.56 -7.05
C PRO A 163 15.82 3.38 -8.35
N ILE A 164 15.39 2.81 -9.47
CA ILE A 164 15.34 3.49 -10.76
C ILE A 164 14.33 4.64 -10.79
N GLN A 165 13.18 4.50 -10.11
CA GLN A 165 12.19 5.58 -10.04
C GLN A 165 12.73 6.77 -9.22
N ALA A 166 13.41 6.50 -8.11
CA ALA A 166 14.07 7.55 -7.32
C ALA A 166 15.14 8.30 -8.12
N LEU A 167 15.89 7.60 -8.98
CA LEU A 167 16.86 8.20 -9.88
C LEU A 167 16.18 9.08 -10.93
N VAL A 168 15.11 8.58 -11.56
CA VAL A 168 14.33 9.34 -12.56
C VAL A 168 13.72 10.59 -11.93
N ASP A 169 13.12 10.48 -10.75
CA ASP A 169 12.56 11.63 -10.01
C ASP A 169 13.65 12.69 -9.76
N LYS A 170 14.85 12.26 -9.33
CA LYS A 170 15.98 13.16 -9.07
C LYS A 170 16.48 13.84 -10.35
N VAL A 171 16.62 13.10 -11.45
CA VAL A 171 17.02 13.66 -12.75
C VAL A 171 15.98 14.67 -13.22
N THR A 172 14.69 14.32 -13.16
CA THR A 172 13.61 15.20 -13.60
C THR A 172 13.54 16.50 -12.79
N MET A 173 13.82 16.44 -11.48
CA MET A 173 13.83 17.60 -10.59
C MET A 173 14.84 18.68 -11.03
N TYR A 174 15.96 18.30 -11.63
CA TYR A 174 16.96 19.25 -12.16
C TYR A 174 16.76 19.54 -13.64
N PHE A 175 16.38 18.53 -14.42
CA PHE A 175 16.24 18.65 -15.88
C PHE A 175 15.11 19.61 -16.25
N VAL A 176 13.95 19.51 -15.61
CA VAL A 176 12.80 20.35 -15.95
C VAL A 176 13.07 21.84 -15.72
N PRO A 177 13.57 22.29 -14.56
CA PRO A 177 13.94 23.70 -14.37
C PRO A 177 15.02 24.18 -15.33
N ALA A 178 16.00 23.34 -15.68
CA ALA A 178 17.05 23.69 -16.63
C ALA A 178 16.48 23.94 -18.03
N VAL A 179 15.57 23.09 -18.50
CA VAL A 179 14.88 23.28 -19.79
C VAL A 179 14.06 24.58 -19.80
N PHE A 180 13.33 24.87 -18.70
CA PHE A 180 12.59 26.14 -18.59
C PHE A 180 13.52 27.35 -18.60
N ALA A 181 14.67 27.28 -17.92
CA ALA A 181 15.65 28.37 -17.94
C ALA A 181 16.19 28.62 -19.35
N VAL A 182 16.56 27.56 -20.07
CA VAL A 182 17.03 27.65 -21.46
C VAL A 182 15.95 28.24 -22.36
N ALA A 183 14.70 27.77 -22.22
CA ALA A 183 13.58 28.30 -23.00
C ALA A 183 13.33 29.80 -22.74
N ALA A 184 13.38 30.21 -21.47
CA ALA A 184 13.22 31.62 -21.09
C ALA A 184 14.36 32.50 -21.64
N LEU A 185 15.62 32.02 -21.57
CA LEU A 185 16.78 32.69 -22.15
C LEU A 185 16.66 32.82 -23.65
N THR A 186 16.25 31.75 -24.32
CA THR A 186 16.04 31.76 -25.78
C THR A 186 14.96 32.77 -26.16
N PHE A 187 13.85 32.78 -25.43
CA PHE A 187 12.75 33.73 -25.65
C PHE A 187 13.21 35.17 -25.41
N ALA A 188 13.96 35.45 -24.34
CA ALA A 188 14.47 36.78 -24.06
C ALA A 188 15.48 37.25 -25.11
N ALA A 189 16.36 36.36 -25.55
CA ALA A 189 17.33 36.67 -26.62
C ALA A 189 16.58 36.99 -27.93
N TRP A 190 15.58 36.21 -28.28
CA TRP A 190 14.77 36.44 -29.47
C TRP A 190 14.07 37.81 -29.43
N LEU A 191 13.43 38.17 -28.32
CA LEU A 191 12.82 39.49 -28.13
C LEU A 191 13.86 40.61 -28.24
N TYR A 192 15.04 40.44 -27.66
CA TYR A 192 16.10 41.48 -27.73
C TYR A 192 16.58 41.73 -29.16
N PHE A 193 16.80 40.67 -29.95
CA PHE A 193 17.27 40.78 -31.34
C PHE A 193 16.17 41.27 -32.29
N GLU A 194 14.90 40.95 -32.01
CA GLU A 194 13.80 41.42 -32.90
C GLU A 194 13.44 42.86 -32.63
N ILE A 195 13.45 43.34 -31.39
CA ILE A 195 13.29 44.77 -31.05
C ILE A 195 14.45 45.61 -31.62
N GLY A 196 15.69 45.06 -31.66
CA GLY A 196 16.84 45.75 -32.25
C GLY A 196 16.80 45.81 -33.80
N ARG A 197 15.95 45.05 -34.47
CA ARG A 197 15.78 45.08 -35.93
C ARG A 197 14.61 46.00 -36.40
N ALA A 198 13.76 46.39 -35.46
CA ALA A 198 12.59 47.26 -35.74
C ALA A 198 12.87 48.75 -35.49
N SER A 199 14.08 49.09 -35.05
CA SER A 199 14.65 50.45 -34.95
C SER A 199 15.67 50.73 -36.01
#